data_15e154b1ade78bf05f14fc2957053ca1
#
_entry.id   15e154b1ade78bf05f14fc2957053ca1
#
_cell.length_a   1.000
_cell.length_b   1.000
_cell.length_c   1.000
_cell.angle_alpha   90.00
_cell.angle_beta   90.00
_cell.angle_gamma   90.00
#
_symmetry.space_group_name_H-M   'P 1'
#
loop_
_entity.id
_entity.type
_entity.pdbx_description
1 polymer ?
#
loop_
_entity_poly.entity_id
_entity_poly.type
_entity_poly.pdbx_seq_one_letter_code
_entity_poly.pdbx_strand_id
1 'polypeptide(L)'
;MIKHLIATRLPLEHIAEKIKTLDMTAQIKQLIADLDVQHTVTTAQSRRAAIMNMTNPHTGTITLHCTSVGNISIKAPASNTASSQLYSVPGQSILFALDQPFEIQLYTLNAHQLEKTDTSIIDNCNPLIIDGNRTLFDYSQRGEKQPALIGRINFPDRSADISVFDPVSLRKTAWLPHDNSAARYLVSLELLETIQDPNGVRVAGELIYHYHPAVAWKAFQMLYRADPQNALNYAPLLKKLGSARLDNLLHSLEQAA
;
A
#
# COMPACT_ATOMS: atom_id res chain seq x y z
N MET A 1 -0.06 -14.47 20.57
CA MET A 1 -1.49 -14.49 20.26
C MET A 1 -1.81 -13.61 19.05
N ILE A 2 -1.33 -12.35 19.00
CA ILE A 2 -1.60 -11.43 17.87
C ILE A 2 -1.14 -11.97 16.49
N LYS A 3 -0.02 -12.70 16.41
CA LYS A 3 0.46 -13.34 15.16
C LYS A 3 -0.59 -14.28 14.53
N HIS A 4 -1.41 -14.94 15.36
CA HIS A 4 -2.46 -15.83 14.87
C HIS A 4 -3.63 -15.07 14.23
N LEU A 5 -3.87 -13.80 14.59
CA LEU A 5 -4.94 -12.99 13.99
C LEU A 5 -4.73 -12.75 12.51
N ILE A 6 -3.47 -12.71 12.06
CA ILE A 6 -3.12 -12.52 10.65
C ILE A 6 -2.70 -13.80 9.93
N ALA A 7 -2.52 -14.91 10.66
CA ALA A 7 -2.21 -16.21 10.08
C ALA A 7 -3.47 -16.93 9.56
N THR A 8 -4.62 -16.62 10.14
CA THR A 8 -5.92 -17.21 9.80
C THR A 8 -6.80 -16.15 9.13
N ARG A 9 -7.52 -16.53 8.07
CA ARG A 9 -8.49 -15.64 7.41
C ARG A 9 -9.76 -15.51 8.25
N LEU A 10 -9.64 -14.87 9.41
CA LEU A 10 -10.80 -14.53 10.24
C LEU A 10 -11.53 -13.32 9.67
N PRO A 11 -12.86 -13.20 9.87
CA PRO A 11 -13.60 -11.96 9.60
C PRO A 11 -12.98 -10.79 10.38
N LEU A 12 -12.92 -9.61 9.77
CA LEU A 12 -12.28 -8.43 10.37
C LEU A 12 -12.97 -8.00 11.67
N GLU A 13 -14.29 -8.10 11.71
CA GLU A 13 -15.09 -7.78 12.90
C GLU A 13 -14.67 -8.68 14.06
N HIS A 14 -14.40 -9.96 13.80
CA HIS A 14 -13.94 -10.88 14.83
C HIS A 14 -12.53 -10.55 15.30
N ILE A 15 -11.64 -10.09 14.40
CA ILE A 15 -10.30 -9.62 14.77
C ILE A 15 -10.41 -8.34 15.61
N ALA A 16 -11.27 -7.40 15.23
CA ALA A 16 -11.50 -6.16 15.96
C ALA A 16 -12.03 -6.43 17.36
N GLU A 17 -12.99 -7.34 17.51
CA GLU A 17 -13.50 -7.73 18.84
C GLU A 17 -12.40 -8.38 19.72
N LYS A 18 -11.53 -9.19 19.13
CA LYS A 18 -10.38 -9.72 19.86
C LYS A 18 -9.40 -8.63 20.30
N ILE A 19 -9.15 -7.63 19.47
CA ILE A 19 -8.29 -6.49 19.81
C ILE A 19 -8.81 -5.77 21.05
N LYS A 20 -10.13 -5.57 21.20
CA LYS A 20 -10.74 -4.94 22.37
C LYS A 20 -10.48 -5.69 23.68
N THR A 21 -10.29 -6.99 23.60
CA THR A 21 -10.10 -7.86 24.79
C THR A 21 -8.64 -8.13 25.11
N LEU A 22 -7.71 -7.75 24.24
CA LEU A 22 -6.29 -8.00 24.37
C LEU A 22 -5.54 -6.76 24.90
N ASP A 23 -4.55 -6.99 25.76
CA ASP A 23 -3.53 -5.97 26.00
C ASP A 23 -2.64 -5.85 24.76
N MET A 24 -3.04 -4.98 23.84
CA MET A 24 -2.34 -4.77 22.58
C MET A 24 -0.93 -4.21 22.80
N THR A 25 -0.73 -3.40 23.85
CA THR A 25 0.59 -2.87 24.19
C THR A 25 1.55 -3.98 24.58
N ALA A 26 1.13 -4.92 25.42
CA ALA A 26 1.91 -6.10 25.77
C ALA A 26 2.18 -6.99 24.55
N GLN A 27 1.19 -7.20 23.67
CA GLN A 27 1.36 -7.98 22.45
C GLN A 27 2.38 -7.35 21.50
N ILE A 28 2.36 -6.03 21.31
CA ILE A 28 3.33 -5.31 20.47
C ILE A 28 4.74 -5.33 21.09
N LYS A 29 4.86 -5.14 22.41
CA LYS A 29 6.14 -5.29 23.13
C LYS A 29 6.74 -6.68 22.91
N GLN A 30 5.92 -7.73 22.98
CA GLN A 30 6.37 -9.10 22.69
C GLN A 30 6.82 -9.27 21.24
N LEU A 31 6.09 -8.70 20.26
CA LEU A 31 6.51 -8.71 18.86
C LEU A 31 7.86 -8.03 18.68
N ILE A 32 8.09 -6.90 19.35
CA ILE A 32 9.37 -6.17 19.29
C ILE A 32 10.49 -7.02 19.93
N ALA A 33 10.22 -7.68 21.05
CA ALA A 33 11.18 -8.58 21.68
C ALA A 33 11.50 -9.80 20.82
N ASP A 34 10.50 -10.32 20.09
CA ASP A 34 10.66 -11.43 19.16
C ASP A 34 11.44 -11.04 17.87
N LEU A 35 11.52 -9.73 17.57
CA LEU A 35 12.37 -9.22 16.51
C LEU A 35 13.82 -9.33 16.93
N ASP A 36 14.39 -10.52 16.80
CA ASP A 36 15.77 -10.81 17.18
C ASP A 36 16.77 -10.19 16.21
N VAL A 37 16.67 -8.85 16.07
CA VAL A 37 17.61 -8.05 15.29
C VAL A 37 19.01 -8.09 15.95
N GLN A 38 19.09 -8.50 17.22
CA GLN A 38 20.35 -8.48 17.96
C GLN A 38 21.17 -9.77 17.77
N HIS A 39 20.56 -10.91 17.61
CA HIS A 39 21.26 -12.19 17.53
C HIS A 39 21.66 -12.61 16.10
N THR A 40 20.87 -12.23 15.09
CA THR A 40 21.15 -12.60 13.68
C THR A 40 22.06 -11.62 12.97
N VAL A 41 22.29 -10.42 13.54
CA VAL A 41 22.97 -9.32 12.85
C VAL A 41 24.14 -8.80 13.68
N THR A 42 25.34 -9.21 13.30
CA THR A 42 26.57 -8.97 14.07
C THR A 42 27.16 -7.58 13.91
N THR A 43 26.84 -6.84 12.83
CA THR A 43 27.42 -5.51 12.56
C THR A 43 26.36 -4.39 12.69
N ALA A 44 26.82 -3.17 13.03
CA ALA A 44 25.96 -1.98 13.10
C ALA A 44 25.31 -1.67 11.73
N GLN A 45 26.01 -1.91 10.63
CA GLN A 45 25.50 -1.71 9.27
C GLN A 45 24.37 -2.69 8.94
N SER A 46 24.53 -3.96 9.28
CA SER A 46 23.51 -4.98 9.06
C SER A 46 22.26 -4.71 9.91
N ARG A 47 22.39 -4.24 11.15
CA ARG A 47 21.26 -3.81 12.00
C ARG A 47 20.51 -2.64 11.38
N ARG A 48 21.23 -1.64 10.89
CA ARG A 48 20.62 -0.49 10.20
C ARG A 48 19.87 -0.93 8.95
N ALA A 49 20.45 -1.81 8.15
CA ALA A 49 19.78 -2.36 6.97
C ALA A 49 18.51 -3.15 7.33
N ALA A 50 18.55 -3.98 8.38
CA ALA A 50 17.38 -4.70 8.87
C ALA A 50 16.24 -3.76 9.30
N ILE A 51 16.57 -2.71 10.08
CA ILE A 51 15.58 -1.70 10.48
C ILE A 51 15.02 -0.95 9.26
N MET A 52 15.87 -0.58 8.31
CA MET A 52 15.40 0.08 7.06
C MET A 52 14.47 -0.80 6.25
N ASN A 53 14.73 -2.11 6.17
CA ASN A 53 13.85 -3.06 5.48
C ASN A 53 12.46 -3.23 6.15
N MET A 54 12.39 -2.99 7.45
CA MET A 54 11.13 -3.04 8.22
C MET A 54 10.38 -1.71 8.20
N THR A 55 11.05 -0.62 7.82
CA THR A 55 10.50 0.74 7.85
C THR A 55 10.01 1.13 6.47
N ASN A 56 8.77 1.60 6.38
CA ASN A 56 8.28 2.29 5.20
C ASN A 56 8.45 3.80 5.39
N PRO A 57 9.41 4.45 4.70
CA PRO A 57 9.69 5.87 4.90
C PRO A 57 8.56 6.78 4.42
N HIS A 58 7.73 6.34 3.45
CA HIS A 58 6.63 7.13 2.91
C HIS A 58 5.46 7.23 3.91
N THR A 59 5.17 6.14 4.62
CA THR A 59 4.08 6.10 5.59
C THR A 59 4.54 6.30 7.03
N GLY A 60 5.85 6.29 7.29
CA GLY A 60 6.43 6.36 8.63
C GLY A 60 6.04 5.17 9.51
N THR A 61 5.83 4.00 8.91
CA THR A 61 5.43 2.78 9.62
C THR A 61 6.58 1.79 9.75
N ILE A 62 6.60 1.06 10.86
CA ILE A 62 7.52 -0.05 11.10
C ILE A 62 6.71 -1.34 11.09
N THR A 63 7.04 -2.28 10.20
CA THR A 63 6.40 -3.60 10.13
C THR A 63 7.06 -4.54 11.12
N LEU A 64 6.30 -5.01 12.12
CA LEU A 64 6.78 -5.90 13.18
C LEU A 64 6.62 -7.37 12.84
N HIS A 65 5.61 -7.71 12.04
CA HIS A 65 5.35 -9.07 11.60
C HIS A 65 4.65 -9.07 10.26
N CYS A 66 5.04 -9.99 9.38
CA CYS A 66 4.48 -10.11 8.04
C CYS A 66 4.23 -11.58 7.69
N THR A 67 3.11 -11.84 7.04
CA THR A 67 2.73 -13.15 6.47
C THR A 67 2.33 -12.98 5.01
N SER A 68 1.98 -14.06 4.34
CA SER A 68 1.37 -13.99 2.99
C SER A 68 -0.01 -13.33 2.99
N VAL A 69 -0.70 -13.34 4.13
CA VAL A 69 -2.09 -12.83 4.27
C VAL A 69 -2.11 -11.36 4.71
N GLY A 70 -1.24 -10.97 5.62
CA GLY A 70 -1.26 -9.63 6.18
C GLY A 70 -0.02 -9.26 6.97
N ASN A 71 -0.01 -8.06 7.54
CA ASN A 71 1.08 -7.59 8.37
C ASN A 71 0.58 -6.82 9.60
N ILE A 72 1.44 -6.76 10.61
CA ILE A 72 1.26 -5.94 11.81
C ILE A 72 2.33 -4.87 11.78
N SER A 73 1.93 -3.63 11.87
CA SER A 73 2.82 -2.47 11.86
C SER A 73 2.48 -1.49 12.97
N ILE A 74 3.45 -0.66 13.32
CA ILE A 74 3.28 0.46 14.24
C ILE A 74 3.69 1.76 13.55
N LYS A 75 3.10 2.86 13.99
CA LYS A 75 3.44 4.22 13.56
C LYS A 75 3.48 5.14 14.77
N ALA A 76 4.52 5.97 14.83
CA ALA A 76 4.53 7.17 15.65
C ALA A 76 4.38 8.36 14.71
N PRO A 77 3.24 9.09 14.70
CA PRO A 77 3.11 10.29 13.89
C PRO A 77 4.17 11.30 14.30
N ALA A 78 4.87 11.85 13.31
CA ALA A 78 5.85 12.90 13.59
C ALA A 78 5.12 14.15 14.12
N SER A 79 5.60 14.70 15.21
CA SER A 79 4.94 15.78 15.97
C SER A 79 4.77 17.09 15.21
N ASN A 80 5.45 17.33 14.09
CA ASN A 80 5.51 18.68 13.49
C ASN A 80 5.54 18.76 11.96
N THR A 81 5.30 17.68 11.23
CA THR A 81 5.25 17.76 9.77
C THR A 81 3.90 17.28 9.25
N ALA A 82 3.10 18.21 8.72
CA ALA A 82 1.96 17.82 7.89
C ALA A 82 2.45 16.85 6.81
N SER A 83 1.71 15.79 6.57
CA SER A 83 2.04 14.85 5.50
C SER A 83 2.12 15.62 4.19
N SER A 84 3.24 15.52 3.49
CA SER A 84 3.39 16.17 2.17
C SER A 84 2.49 15.54 1.12
N GLN A 85 2.01 14.32 1.37
CA GLN A 85 1.14 13.57 0.47
C GLN A 85 0.26 12.60 1.27
N LEU A 86 -0.93 12.32 0.75
CA LEU A 86 -1.84 11.32 1.28
C LEU A 86 -1.80 10.07 0.38
N TYR A 87 -1.71 8.89 0.99
CA TYR A 87 -1.60 7.62 0.27
C TYR A 87 -2.81 6.75 0.56
N SER A 88 -3.47 6.24 -0.49
CA SER A 88 -4.42 5.14 -0.31
C SER A 88 -3.67 3.87 0.12
N VAL A 89 -4.35 3.02 0.85
CA VAL A 89 -3.79 1.71 1.24
C VAL A 89 -4.80 0.65 0.85
N PRO A 90 -4.73 0.17 -0.40
CA PRO A 90 -5.67 -0.84 -0.91
C PRO A 90 -5.73 -2.09 -0.04
N GLY A 91 -6.92 -2.66 0.09
CA GLY A 91 -7.20 -3.75 0.99
C GLY A 91 -7.84 -3.29 2.29
N GLN A 92 -7.78 -4.10 3.33
CA GLN A 92 -8.46 -3.85 4.58
C GLN A 92 -7.47 -3.61 5.71
N SER A 93 -7.80 -2.75 6.64
CA SER A 93 -6.95 -2.42 7.78
C SER A 93 -7.77 -2.29 9.06
N ILE A 94 -7.14 -2.62 10.19
CA ILE A 94 -7.68 -2.35 11.52
C ILE A 94 -6.68 -1.45 12.24
N LEU A 95 -7.13 -0.25 12.64
CA LEU A 95 -6.36 0.69 13.44
C LEU A 95 -6.74 0.55 14.92
N PHE A 96 -5.76 0.65 15.81
CA PHE A 96 -5.96 0.61 17.26
C PHE A 96 -4.91 1.46 17.98
N ALA A 97 -5.27 2.01 19.13
CA ALA A 97 -4.37 2.76 19.99
C ALA A 97 -3.48 1.82 20.81
N LEU A 98 -2.25 2.25 21.11
CA LEU A 98 -1.31 1.49 21.94
C LEU A 98 -1.06 2.17 23.30
N ASP A 99 -1.03 3.49 23.35
CA ASP A 99 -0.70 4.27 24.55
C ASP A 99 -1.80 5.28 24.91
N GLN A 100 -2.33 6.00 23.95
CA GLN A 100 -3.36 7.02 24.17
C GLN A 100 -4.30 7.12 22.97
N PRO A 101 -5.54 7.60 23.17
CA PRO A 101 -6.46 7.84 22.05
C PRO A 101 -5.90 8.85 21.06
N PHE A 102 -6.23 8.66 19.78
CA PHE A 102 -5.86 9.56 18.70
C PHE A 102 -7.03 9.80 17.75
N GLU A 103 -6.99 10.92 17.06
CA GLU A 103 -8.01 11.33 16.09
C GLU A 103 -7.47 11.15 14.67
N ILE A 104 -8.31 10.65 13.78
CA ILE A 104 -8.04 10.57 12.34
C ILE A 104 -9.09 11.32 11.57
N GLN A 105 -8.69 11.91 10.46
CA GLN A 105 -9.57 12.42 9.44
C GLN A 105 -9.81 11.35 8.39
N LEU A 106 -11.07 11.08 8.06
CA LEU A 106 -11.46 10.15 7.01
C LEU A 106 -11.77 10.89 5.71
N TYR A 107 -11.50 10.21 4.59
CA TYR A 107 -11.78 10.69 3.24
C TYR A 107 -12.39 9.56 2.43
N THR A 108 -13.45 9.85 1.68
CA THR A 108 -13.97 8.95 0.66
C THR A 108 -13.10 9.03 -0.59
N LEU A 109 -12.77 7.86 -1.13
CA LEU A 109 -11.91 7.72 -2.31
C LEU A 109 -12.77 7.77 -3.58
N ASN A 110 -12.63 8.84 -4.35
CA ASN A 110 -13.17 8.95 -5.70
C ASN A 110 -12.03 8.78 -6.72
N ALA A 111 -12.35 8.49 -7.98
CA ALA A 111 -11.35 8.15 -9.00
C ALA A 111 -10.20 9.17 -9.13
N HIS A 112 -10.49 10.48 -8.98
CA HIS A 112 -9.54 11.57 -9.19
C HIS A 112 -9.39 12.53 -8.02
N GLN A 113 -10.19 12.38 -6.98
CA GLN A 113 -10.26 13.31 -5.87
C GLN A 113 -10.67 12.61 -4.58
N LEU A 114 -10.18 13.11 -3.45
CA LEU A 114 -10.67 12.75 -2.12
C LEU A 114 -11.80 13.69 -1.72
N GLU A 115 -12.78 13.13 -1.05
CA GLU A 115 -13.84 13.88 -0.38
C GLU A 115 -13.65 13.75 1.13
N LYS A 116 -13.45 14.87 1.80
CA LYS A 116 -13.29 14.90 3.26
C LYS A 116 -14.63 14.53 3.92
N THR A 117 -14.59 13.55 4.81
CA THR A 117 -15.74 13.08 5.57
C THR A 117 -15.55 13.33 7.07
N ASP A 118 -15.97 12.40 7.90
CA ASP A 118 -15.97 12.52 9.35
C ASP A 118 -14.56 12.37 9.96
N THR A 119 -14.41 12.85 11.17
CA THR A 119 -13.29 12.49 12.05
C THR A 119 -13.68 11.35 12.96
N SER A 120 -12.73 10.47 13.29
CA SER A 120 -12.95 9.36 14.21
C SER A 120 -11.88 9.34 15.28
N ILE A 121 -12.31 9.09 16.52
CA ILE A 121 -11.41 8.89 17.66
C ILE A 121 -11.22 7.39 17.85
N ILE A 122 -9.98 6.97 17.88
CA ILE A 122 -9.57 5.58 18.08
C ILE A 122 -8.93 5.46 19.47
N ASP A 123 -9.42 4.54 20.24
CA ASP A 123 -8.88 4.21 21.57
C ASP A 123 -8.68 2.70 21.72
N ASN A 124 -8.34 2.25 22.91
CA ASN A 124 -8.10 0.83 23.19
C ASN A 124 -9.36 -0.04 23.10
N CYS A 125 -10.55 0.57 23.27
CA CYS A 125 -11.83 -0.14 23.24
C CYS A 125 -12.52 -0.06 21.88
N ASN A 126 -12.12 0.90 21.03
CA ASN A 126 -12.75 1.22 19.76
C ASN A 126 -11.74 1.16 18.59
N PRO A 127 -11.25 -0.05 18.21
CA PRO A 127 -10.47 -0.21 17.01
C PRO A 127 -11.34 0.09 15.77
N LEU A 128 -10.75 0.71 14.75
CA LEU A 128 -11.46 1.08 13.53
C LEU A 128 -11.07 0.17 12.37
N ILE A 129 -12.08 -0.41 11.72
CA ILE A 129 -11.92 -1.16 10.47
C ILE A 129 -12.04 -0.18 9.31
N ILE A 130 -11.08 -0.22 8.39
CA ILE A 130 -11.03 0.61 7.19
C ILE A 130 -10.96 -0.26 5.94
N ASP A 131 -11.86 -0.03 5.00
CA ASP A 131 -11.75 -0.52 3.63
C ASP A 131 -10.93 0.49 2.81
N GLY A 132 -9.66 0.20 2.62
CA GLY A 132 -8.73 1.09 1.93
C GLY A 132 -8.98 1.23 0.42
N ASN A 133 -9.92 0.45 -0.15
CA ASN A 133 -10.37 0.64 -1.53
C ASN A 133 -11.40 1.77 -1.66
N ARG A 134 -12.03 2.16 -0.54
CA ARG A 134 -13.07 3.20 -0.49
C ARG A 134 -12.71 4.38 0.39
N THR A 135 -11.88 4.16 1.39
CA THR A 135 -11.62 5.14 2.44
C THR A 135 -10.12 5.32 2.63
N LEU A 136 -9.67 6.55 2.57
CA LEU A 136 -8.35 6.96 2.98
C LEU A 136 -8.46 7.66 4.35
N PHE A 137 -7.42 7.60 5.14
CA PHE A 137 -7.36 8.32 6.41
C PHE A 137 -6.03 9.03 6.58
N ASP A 138 -6.07 10.13 7.32
CA ASP A 138 -4.88 10.84 7.76
C ASP A 138 -4.99 11.13 9.26
N TYR A 139 -3.82 11.23 9.90
CA TYR A 139 -3.77 11.49 11.32
C TYR A 139 -3.99 12.98 11.59
N SER A 140 -5.04 13.30 12.32
CA SER A 140 -5.33 14.68 12.72
C SER A 140 -4.29 15.16 13.72
N GLN A 141 -3.52 16.18 13.33
CA GLN A 141 -2.56 16.82 14.22
C GLN A 141 -3.28 17.92 15.03
N ARG A 142 -4.09 17.55 16.01
CA ARG A 142 -4.68 18.51 16.93
C ARG A 142 -3.86 18.59 18.21
N GLY A 143 -3.06 19.66 18.32
CA GLY A 143 -2.52 20.15 19.59
C GLY A 143 -1.10 19.68 19.94
N GLU A 144 -0.54 20.29 20.97
CA GLU A 144 0.81 20.10 21.54
C GLU A 144 1.01 18.77 22.31
N LYS A 145 0.08 17.82 22.18
CA LYS A 145 0.17 16.53 22.87
C LYS A 145 1.23 15.67 22.21
N GLN A 146 1.88 14.84 23.04
CA GLN A 146 2.80 13.81 22.55
C GLN A 146 2.13 12.95 21.46
N PRO A 147 2.87 12.58 20.41
CA PRO A 147 2.33 11.75 19.34
C PRO A 147 1.91 10.39 19.88
N ALA A 148 0.67 9.98 19.59
CA ALA A 148 0.16 8.68 19.97
C ALA A 148 0.91 7.56 19.24
N LEU A 149 1.13 6.43 19.89
CA LEU A 149 1.64 5.24 19.23
C LEU A 149 0.47 4.41 18.68
N ILE A 150 0.46 4.24 17.36
CA ILE A 150 -0.64 3.65 16.63
C ILE A 150 -0.25 2.27 16.15
N GLY A 151 -1.09 1.29 16.47
CA GLY A 151 -1.00 -0.06 15.95
C GLY A 151 -1.90 -0.24 14.73
N ARG A 152 -1.45 -1.07 13.80
CA ARG A 152 -2.19 -1.36 12.59
C ARG A 152 -2.03 -2.82 12.18
N ILE A 153 -3.14 -3.48 11.87
CA ILE A 153 -3.17 -4.76 11.17
C ILE A 153 -3.66 -4.50 9.75
N ASN A 154 -2.91 -4.93 8.75
CA ASN A 154 -3.25 -4.74 7.34
C ASN A 154 -3.43 -6.08 6.65
N PHE A 155 -4.44 -6.15 5.80
CA PHE A 155 -4.71 -7.20 4.83
C PHE A 155 -4.65 -6.57 3.43
N PRO A 156 -3.45 -6.44 2.85
CA PRO A 156 -3.24 -5.67 1.64
C PRO A 156 -3.85 -6.34 0.41
N ASP A 157 -4.48 -5.56 -0.44
CA ASP A 157 -4.78 -5.96 -1.82
C ASP A 157 -3.57 -5.61 -2.70
N ARG A 158 -2.75 -6.62 -3.01
CA ARG A 158 -1.53 -6.45 -3.79
C ARG A 158 -1.78 -6.28 -5.29
N SER A 159 -3.00 -6.57 -5.75
CA SER A 159 -3.38 -6.38 -7.15
C SER A 159 -3.80 -4.95 -7.47
N ALA A 160 -4.08 -4.15 -6.45
CA ALA A 160 -4.52 -2.78 -6.57
C ALA A 160 -3.36 -1.77 -6.57
N ASP A 161 -3.65 -0.57 -7.09
CA ASP A 161 -2.72 0.55 -7.10
C ASP A 161 -2.85 1.39 -5.81
N ILE A 162 -1.71 1.86 -5.30
CA ILE A 162 -1.67 2.93 -4.31
C ILE A 162 -1.87 4.25 -5.06
N SER A 163 -2.89 5.00 -4.71
CA SER A 163 -3.12 6.34 -5.24
C SER A 163 -2.53 7.38 -4.29
N VAL A 164 -1.90 8.40 -4.86
CA VAL A 164 -1.27 9.50 -4.13
C VAL A 164 -2.06 10.76 -4.37
N PHE A 165 -2.36 11.50 -3.31
CA PHE A 165 -3.14 12.71 -3.35
C PHE A 165 -2.41 13.88 -2.70
N ASP A 166 -2.62 15.06 -3.23
CA ASP A 166 -2.21 16.31 -2.60
C ASP A 166 -3.12 16.63 -1.41
N PRO A 167 -2.58 16.90 -0.22
CA PRO A 167 -3.38 17.09 0.99
C PRO A 167 -4.20 18.39 1.01
N VAL A 168 -3.86 19.37 0.15
CA VAL A 168 -4.53 20.67 0.08
C VAL A 168 -5.66 20.65 -0.94
N SER A 169 -5.33 20.26 -2.18
CA SER A 169 -6.32 20.22 -3.27
C SER A 169 -7.16 18.93 -3.26
N LEU A 170 -6.75 17.93 -2.50
CA LEU A 170 -7.34 16.59 -2.43
C LEU A 170 -7.40 15.86 -3.79
N ARG A 171 -6.65 16.34 -4.78
CA ARG A 171 -6.60 15.75 -6.11
C ARG A 171 -5.53 14.67 -6.19
N LYS A 172 -5.82 13.66 -6.99
CA LYS A 172 -4.86 12.59 -7.29
C LYS A 172 -3.70 13.17 -8.11
N THR A 173 -2.48 13.01 -7.60
CA THR A 173 -1.25 13.50 -8.23
C THR A 173 -0.43 12.40 -8.87
N ALA A 174 -0.49 11.19 -8.29
CA ALA A 174 0.28 10.05 -8.77
C ALA A 174 -0.38 8.73 -8.38
N TRP A 175 0.20 7.65 -8.84
CA TRP A 175 -0.12 6.29 -8.42
C TRP A 175 1.13 5.41 -8.51
N LEU A 176 1.13 4.33 -7.75
CA LEU A 176 2.18 3.30 -7.80
C LEU A 176 1.57 1.93 -7.48
N PRO A 177 2.14 0.83 -8.00
CA PRO A 177 1.69 -0.50 -7.63
C PRO A 177 1.90 -0.76 -6.14
N HIS A 178 0.95 -1.43 -5.50
CA HIS A 178 1.13 -1.89 -4.12
C HIS A 178 2.14 -3.05 -4.04
N ASP A 179 2.26 -3.83 -5.09
CA ASP A 179 3.22 -4.90 -5.20
C ASP A 179 4.61 -4.36 -5.58
N ASN A 180 5.58 -4.57 -4.69
CA ASN A 180 6.97 -4.18 -4.91
C ASN A 180 7.62 -4.87 -6.12
N SER A 181 7.19 -6.09 -6.47
CA SER A 181 7.70 -6.78 -7.66
C SER A 181 7.19 -6.12 -8.93
N ALA A 182 5.91 -5.77 -8.97
CA ALA A 182 5.32 -5.01 -10.07
C ALA A 182 6.00 -3.63 -10.23
N ALA A 183 6.27 -2.93 -9.12
CA ALA A 183 7.00 -1.66 -9.16
C ALA A 183 8.40 -1.81 -9.79
N ARG A 184 9.14 -2.87 -9.44
CA ARG A 184 10.46 -3.15 -10.03
C ARG A 184 10.38 -3.42 -11.54
N TYR A 185 9.39 -4.18 -11.99
CA TYR A 185 9.20 -4.43 -13.42
C TYR A 185 8.85 -3.16 -14.17
N LEU A 186 8.02 -2.29 -13.61
CA LEU A 186 7.71 -0.99 -14.23
C LEU A 186 8.97 -0.14 -14.40
N VAL A 187 9.76 0.02 -13.34
CA VAL A 187 11.03 0.77 -13.40
C VAL A 187 11.98 0.15 -14.43
N SER A 188 12.07 -1.19 -14.49
CA SER A 188 12.92 -1.87 -15.45
C SER A 188 12.46 -1.64 -16.89
N LEU A 189 11.15 -1.72 -17.17
CA LEU A 189 10.60 -1.42 -18.50
C LEU A 189 10.81 0.04 -18.91
N GLU A 190 10.63 0.98 -17.97
CA GLU A 190 10.89 2.39 -18.22
C GLU A 190 12.36 2.67 -18.52
N LEU A 191 13.26 2.01 -17.79
CA LEU A 191 14.70 2.12 -18.05
C LEU A 191 15.06 1.59 -19.44
N LEU A 192 14.61 0.36 -19.77
CA LEU A 192 14.86 -0.24 -21.09
C LEU A 192 14.33 0.63 -22.23
N GLU A 193 13.17 1.24 -22.05
CA GLU A 193 12.60 2.18 -23.04
C GLU A 193 13.43 3.46 -23.15
N THR A 194 13.84 4.04 -22.00
CA THR A 194 14.60 5.30 -21.97
C THR A 194 15.97 5.15 -22.63
N ILE A 195 16.68 4.03 -22.39
CA ILE A 195 17.98 3.76 -23.01
C ILE A 195 17.86 3.14 -24.39
N GLN A 196 16.64 2.92 -24.88
CA GLN A 196 16.34 2.31 -26.19
C GLN A 196 17.04 0.95 -26.37
N ASP A 197 17.02 0.10 -25.31
CA ASP A 197 17.65 -1.22 -25.35
C ASP A 197 16.99 -2.09 -26.42
N PRO A 198 17.78 -2.70 -27.35
CA PRO A 198 17.25 -3.53 -28.41
C PRO A 198 16.48 -4.77 -27.91
N ASN A 199 16.74 -5.22 -26.68
CA ASN A 199 15.99 -6.31 -26.04
C ASN A 199 14.71 -5.85 -25.36
N GLY A 200 14.45 -4.55 -25.25
CA GLY A 200 13.28 -4.01 -24.55
C GLY A 200 11.96 -4.59 -25.04
N VAL A 201 11.81 -4.73 -26.37
CA VAL A 201 10.61 -5.32 -27.00
C VAL A 201 10.44 -6.79 -26.62
N ARG A 202 11.53 -7.56 -26.60
CA ARG A 202 11.49 -8.97 -26.17
C ARG A 202 11.07 -9.12 -24.71
N VAL A 203 11.65 -8.30 -23.83
CA VAL A 203 11.28 -8.28 -22.39
C VAL A 203 9.82 -7.86 -22.21
N ALA A 204 9.34 -6.88 -22.96
CA ALA A 204 7.94 -6.49 -22.95
C ALA A 204 7.02 -7.64 -23.42
N GLY A 205 7.43 -8.42 -24.44
CA GLY A 205 6.72 -9.62 -24.91
C GLY A 205 6.60 -10.72 -23.85
N GLU A 206 7.54 -10.82 -22.92
CA GLU A 206 7.46 -11.74 -21.78
C GLU A 206 6.55 -11.16 -20.67
N LEU A 207 6.64 -9.85 -20.39
CA LEU A 207 5.93 -9.18 -19.32
C LEU A 207 4.46 -8.79 -19.65
N ILE A 208 4.03 -8.93 -20.89
CA ILE A 208 2.62 -8.73 -21.29
C ILE A 208 1.66 -9.69 -20.54
N TYR A 209 2.18 -10.84 -20.11
CA TYR A 209 1.43 -11.86 -19.35
C TYR A 209 1.50 -11.65 -17.84
N HIS A 210 2.09 -10.56 -17.37
CA HIS A 210 2.19 -10.28 -15.95
C HIS A 210 0.79 -10.03 -15.35
N TYR A 211 0.55 -10.58 -14.15
CA TYR A 211 -0.76 -10.49 -13.48
C TYR A 211 -1.15 -9.07 -13.07
N HIS A 212 -0.16 -8.18 -12.87
CA HIS A 212 -0.44 -6.81 -12.43
C HIS A 212 -0.76 -5.92 -13.64
N PRO A 213 -1.95 -5.26 -13.65
CA PRO A 213 -2.44 -4.49 -14.79
C PRO A 213 -1.48 -3.41 -15.29
N ALA A 214 -0.79 -2.72 -14.37
CA ALA A 214 0.14 -1.65 -14.73
C ALA A 214 1.37 -2.17 -15.48
N VAL A 215 1.91 -3.34 -15.11
CA VAL A 215 3.05 -3.95 -15.79
C VAL A 215 2.64 -4.42 -17.18
N ALA A 216 1.52 -5.13 -17.27
CA ALA A 216 0.98 -5.58 -18.55
C ALA A 216 0.69 -4.40 -19.49
N TRP A 217 0.13 -3.30 -18.96
CA TRP A 217 -0.09 -2.09 -19.74
C TRP A 217 1.20 -1.44 -20.24
N LYS A 218 2.21 -1.30 -19.39
CA LYS A 218 3.50 -0.74 -19.81
C LYS A 218 4.17 -1.60 -20.88
N ALA A 219 4.14 -2.92 -20.70
CA ALA A 219 4.63 -3.86 -21.70
C ALA A 219 3.87 -3.72 -23.02
N PHE A 220 2.53 -3.62 -22.98
CA PHE A 220 1.71 -3.37 -24.15
C PHE A 220 2.09 -2.07 -24.88
N GLN A 221 2.29 -0.98 -24.15
CA GLN A 221 2.70 0.30 -24.74
C GLN A 221 4.02 0.18 -25.51
N MET A 222 5.00 -0.54 -24.98
CA MET A 222 6.28 -0.76 -25.65
C MET A 222 6.11 -1.60 -26.93
N LEU A 223 5.32 -2.68 -26.86
CA LEU A 223 4.99 -3.52 -28.03
C LEU A 223 4.23 -2.72 -29.10
N TYR A 224 3.26 -1.90 -28.67
CA TYR A 224 2.45 -1.08 -29.58
C TYR A 224 3.28 -0.03 -30.33
N ARG A 225 4.27 0.57 -29.66
CA ARG A 225 5.19 1.49 -30.33
C ARG A 225 6.09 0.79 -31.34
N ALA A 226 6.46 -0.45 -31.10
CA ALA A 226 7.31 -1.24 -32.00
C ALA A 226 6.52 -1.80 -33.19
N ASP A 227 5.34 -2.36 -32.94
CA ASP A 227 4.46 -2.94 -33.95
C ASP A 227 3.00 -2.85 -33.49
N PRO A 228 2.25 -1.79 -33.89
CA PRO A 228 0.87 -1.58 -33.48
C PRO A 228 -0.07 -2.73 -33.84
N GLN A 229 0.07 -3.30 -35.04
CA GLN A 229 -0.85 -4.35 -35.51
C GLN A 229 -0.71 -5.63 -34.69
N ASN A 230 0.53 -6.08 -34.46
CA ASN A 230 0.79 -7.25 -33.65
C ASN A 230 0.44 -7.02 -32.16
N ALA A 231 0.67 -5.82 -31.64
CA ALA A 231 0.35 -5.51 -30.26
C ALA A 231 -1.15 -5.61 -29.94
N LEU A 232 -2.03 -5.21 -30.88
CA LEU A 232 -3.47 -5.27 -30.72
C LEU A 232 -3.98 -6.71 -30.49
N ASN A 233 -3.23 -7.73 -30.91
CA ASN A 233 -3.58 -9.12 -30.61
C ASN A 233 -3.55 -9.44 -29.10
N TYR A 234 -2.88 -8.63 -28.28
CA TYR A 234 -2.87 -8.77 -26.82
C TYR A 234 -4.03 -8.06 -26.11
N ALA A 235 -4.83 -7.23 -26.81
CA ALA A 235 -5.96 -6.53 -26.18
C ALA A 235 -6.95 -7.45 -25.46
N PRO A 236 -7.34 -8.63 -26.02
CA PRO A 236 -8.20 -9.57 -25.30
C PRO A 236 -7.59 -10.13 -24.02
N LEU A 237 -6.24 -10.29 -23.97
CA LEU A 237 -5.52 -10.72 -22.78
C LEU A 237 -5.61 -9.64 -21.69
N LEU A 238 -5.38 -8.38 -22.04
CA LEU A 238 -5.45 -7.27 -21.11
C LEU A 238 -6.86 -7.08 -20.52
N LYS A 239 -7.90 -7.24 -21.33
CA LYS A 239 -9.31 -7.20 -20.88
C LYS A 239 -9.62 -8.29 -19.84
N LYS A 240 -8.96 -9.45 -19.90
CA LYS A 240 -9.14 -10.54 -18.90
C LYS A 240 -8.59 -10.18 -17.51
N LEU A 241 -7.73 -9.17 -17.39
CA LEU A 241 -7.25 -8.72 -16.09
C LEU A 241 -8.33 -8.00 -15.26
N GLY A 242 -9.48 -7.67 -15.85
CA GLY A 242 -10.64 -7.10 -15.14
C GLY A 242 -10.36 -5.73 -14.50
N SER A 243 -9.44 -4.96 -15.06
CA SER A 243 -9.08 -3.65 -14.57
C SER A 243 -9.83 -2.56 -15.34
N ALA A 244 -10.76 -1.87 -14.67
CA ALA A 244 -11.51 -0.76 -15.27
C ALA A 244 -10.61 0.32 -15.88
N ARG A 245 -9.41 0.52 -15.31
CA ARG A 245 -8.41 1.43 -15.85
C ARG A 245 -7.86 0.95 -17.19
N LEU A 246 -7.51 -0.34 -17.31
CA LEU A 246 -7.06 -0.92 -18.57
C LEU A 246 -8.14 -0.86 -19.64
N ASP A 247 -9.38 -1.16 -19.28
CA ASP A 247 -10.52 -1.13 -20.20
C ASP A 247 -10.71 0.28 -20.77
N ASN A 248 -10.62 1.32 -19.93
CA ASN A 248 -10.70 2.70 -20.37
C ASN A 248 -9.54 3.09 -21.29
N LEU A 249 -8.31 2.66 -20.99
CA LEU A 249 -7.13 2.95 -21.81
C LEU A 249 -7.19 2.24 -23.17
N LEU A 250 -7.62 0.97 -23.20
CA LEU A 250 -7.82 0.23 -24.45
C LEU A 250 -8.92 0.86 -25.29
N HIS A 251 -10.03 1.25 -24.67
CA HIS A 251 -11.11 1.93 -25.40
C HIS A 251 -10.66 3.27 -26.02
N SER A 252 -9.85 4.03 -25.29
CA SER A 252 -9.26 5.28 -25.83
C SER A 252 -8.34 5.04 -27.03
N LEU A 253 -7.59 3.93 -27.05
CA LEU A 253 -6.77 3.53 -28.18
C LEU A 253 -7.59 3.07 -29.39
N GLU A 254 -8.65 2.30 -29.14
CA GLU A 254 -9.57 1.84 -30.19
C GLU A 254 -10.31 3.00 -30.88
N GLN A 255 -10.52 4.11 -30.16
CA GLN A 255 -11.13 5.33 -30.74
C GLN A 255 -10.14 6.21 -31.51
N ALA A 256 -8.84 6.07 -31.24
CA ALA A 256 -7.79 6.87 -31.87
C ALA A 256 -7.16 6.20 -33.09
N ALA A 257 -7.42 4.90 -33.31
CA ALA A 257 -6.92 4.10 -34.44
C ALA A 257 -7.92 4.06 -35.60
#